data_51a7134ccaddf7c7ffcaee9a1a7c45d1
#
_entry.id   51a7134ccaddf7c7ffcaee9a1a7c45d1
#
_cell.length_a   1.000
_cell.length_b   1.000
_cell.length_c   1.000
_cell.angle_alpha   90.00
_cell.angle_beta   90.00
_cell.angle_gamma   90.00
#
_symmetry.space_group_name_H-M   'P 1'
#
loop_
_entity.id
_entity.type
_entity.pdbx_description
1 polymer ?
#
loop_
_entity_poly.entity_id
_entity_poly.type
_entity_poly.pdbx_seq_one_letter_code
_entity_poly.pdbx_strand_id
1 'polypeptide(L)'
;NISDNHYDFTPTDRETSFGTMEHVKSFKVYFDGQEKDLFRTYFGTFSITRHFGDSTSVSLLGSAFSSKEQERYDIQGQYWLTQTETSENLGVGTYFEHARNYLKSNVASVKLMVRHKTKRHAIEGGLTWKTESVKERSVEYEMRDSAGYSIPHNGKDLYMIYSLKAVNSLKANRIEGYLQDTYRFRGANQETLYTLNYGVRFSHWNFNKETIVSPRVSLGIVPAFNQDLTFRLATG
;
A
#
# COMPACT_ATOMS: atom_id res chain seq x y z
N ASN A 1 -1.92 13.38 12.56
CA ASN A 1 -2.84 12.28 12.66
C ASN A 1 -2.15 11.14 13.42
N ILE A 2 -2.88 10.55 14.37
CA ILE A 2 -2.45 9.38 15.14
C ILE A 2 -3.58 8.38 15.06
N SER A 3 -3.26 7.15 14.70
CA SER A 3 -4.19 6.03 14.70
C SER A 3 -3.56 4.88 15.46
N ASP A 4 -4.32 4.27 16.36
CA ASP A 4 -3.92 3.10 17.14
C ASP A 4 -5.11 2.15 17.19
N ASN A 5 -5.05 1.09 16.40
CA ASN A 5 -6.10 0.11 16.25
C ASN A 5 -5.61 -1.25 16.73
N HIS A 6 -6.42 -1.87 17.57
CA HIS A 6 -6.21 -3.22 18.08
C HIS A 6 -7.40 -4.07 17.64
N TYR A 7 -7.11 -5.24 17.10
CA TYR A 7 -8.11 -6.23 16.73
C TYR A 7 -7.80 -7.53 17.44
N ASP A 8 -8.80 -8.04 18.13
CA ASP A 8 -8.78 -9.37 18.73
C ASP A 8 -9.83 -10.22 18.01
N PHE A 9 -9.41 -11.34 17.46
CA PHE A 9 -10.27 -12.28 16.78
C PHE A 9 -10.15 -13.65 17.44
N THR A 10 -11.29 -14.26 17.75
CA THR A 10 -11.39 -15.63 18.22
C THR A 10 -12.28 -16.38 17.25
N PRO A 11 -11.78 -17.41 16.57
CA PRO A 11 -12.59 -18.21 15.67
C PRO A 11 -13.69 -18.95 16.46
N THR A 12 -14.79 -19.19 15.79
CA THR A 12 -15.94 -19.89 16.38
C THR A 12 -16.15 -21.24 15.72
N ASP A 13 -16.55 -22.21 16.50
CA ASP A 13 -16.89 -23.54 16.02
C ASP A 13 -17.97 -23.50 14.93
N ARG A 14 -17.86 -24.39 13.96
CA ARG A 14 -18.81 -24.47 12.85
C ARG A 14 -19.22 -25.92 12.61
N GLU A 15 -20.50 -26.08 12.25
CA GLU A 15 -21.06 -27.34 11.82
C GLU A 15 -21.84 -27.13 10.53
N THR A 16 -21.68 -28.03 9.59
CA THR A 16 -22.48 -28.10 8.37
C THR A 16 -22.83 -29.53 8.04
N SER A 17 -24.02 -29.76 7.48
CA SER A 17 -24.46 -31.08 7.01
C SER A 17 -24.66 -31.01 5.50
N PHE A 18 -24.30 -32.10 4.81
CA PHE A 18 -24.43 -32.23 3.37
C PHE A 18 -24.68 -33.67 2.99
N GLY A 19 -25.27 -33.92 1.85
CA GLY A 19 -25.54 -35.26 1.35
C GLY A 19 -26.92 -35.34 0.70
N THR A 20 -27.38 -36.60 0.52
CA THR A 20 -28.73 -36.91 0.02
C THR A 20 -29.66 -37.28 1.16
N MET A 21 -30.98 -37.49 0.89
CA MET A 21 -31.94 -37.92 1.92
C MET A 21 -31.57 -39.24 2.62
N GLU A 22 -30.81 -40.09 1.95
CA GLU A 22 -30.42 -41.41 2.46
C GLU A 22 -29.01 -41.43 3.07
N HIS A 23 -28.17 -40.41 2.77
CA HIS A 23 -26.80 -40.40 3.25
C HIS A 23 -26.40 -38.94 3.62
N VAL A 24 -26.58 -38.58 4.87
CA VAL A 24 -26.20 -37.29 5.40
C VAL A 24 -24.85 -37.36 6.12
N LYS A 25 -23.97 -36.47 5.82
CA LYS A 25 -22.68 -36.29 6.51
C LYS A 25 -22.70 -35.00 7.27
N SER A 26 -22.18 -35.03 8.48
CA SER A 26 -21.92 -33.81 9.30
C SER A 26 -20.44 -33.55 9.31
N PHE A 27 -20.08 -32.29 9.02
CA PHE A 27 -18.74 -31.78 9.12
C PHE A 27 -18.71 -30.72 10.24
N LYS A 28 -17.93 -30.99 11.28
CA LYS A 28 -17.73 -30.11 12.43
C LYS A 28 -16.29 -29.66 12.49
N VAL A 29 -16.10 -28.38 12.78
CA VAL A 29 -14.78 -27.81 13.07
C VAL A 29 -14.84 -27.12 14.41
N TYR A 30 -13.98 -27.52 15.32
CA TYR A 30 -13.74 -26.89 16.60
C TYR A 30 -12.49 -26.07 16.51
N PHE A 31 -12.54 -24.85 17.00
CA PHE A 31 -11.42 -23.94 17.02
C PHE A 31 -10.96 -23.64 18.44
N ASP A 32 -9.66 -23.54 18.62
CA ASP A 32 -9.02 -23.03 19.83
C ASP A 32 -7.93 -22.05 19.42
N GLY A 33 -7.78 -20.98 20.19
CA GLY A 33 -6.78 -19.98 19.94
C GLY A 33 -7.35 -18.58 19.67
N GLN A 34 -6.47 -17.68 19.31
CA GLN A 34 -6.81 -16.28 19.08
C GLN A 34 -5.81 -15.61 18.11
N GLU A 35 -6.29 -14.59 17.47
CA GLU A 35 -5.49 -13.66 16.68
C GLU A 35 -5.52 -12.27 17.33
N LYS A 36 -4.37 -11.61 17.35
CA LYS A 36 -4.21 -10.24 17.88
C LYS A 36 -3.41 -9.41 16.91
N ASP A 37 -4.04 -8.36 16.44
CA ASP A 37 -3.47 -7.42 15.50
C ASP A 37 -3.31 -6.03 16.11
N LEU A 38 -2.21 -5.41 15.77
CA LEU A 38 -1.91 -4.04 16.14
C LEU A 38 -1.53 -3.25 14.89
N PHE A 39 -2.26 -2.16 14.64
CA PHE A 39 -1.95 -1.19 13.59
C PHE A 39 -1.80 0.19 14.20
N ARG A 40 -0.57 0.67 14.30
CA ARG A 40 -0.27 1.98 14.86
C ARG A 40 0.39 2.87 13.84
N THR A 41 -0.22 4.01 13.57
CA THR A 41 0.25 4.96 12.58
C THR A 41 0.39 6.36 13.18
N TYR A 42 1.52 7.00 12.90
CA TYR A 42 1.78 8.40 13.18
C TYR A 42 2.07 9.12 11.87
N PHE A 43 1.39 10.23 11.66
CA PHE A 43 1.60 11.06 10.50
C PHE A 43 1.55 12.54 10.88
N GLY A 44 2.55 13.27 10.43
CA GLY A 44 2.64 14.71 10.62
C GLY A 44 3.15 15.40 9.37
N THR A 45 2.62 16.61 9.12
CA THR A 45 3.09 17.50 8.07
C THR A 45 3.21 18.92 8.61
N PHE A 46 4.15 19.67 8.05
CA PHE A 46 4.21 21.10 8.23
C PHE A 46 4.49 21.78 6.90
N SER A 47 4.08 23.04 6.79
CA SER A 47 4.32 23.87 5.61
C SER A 47 4.52 25.31 6.03
N ILE A 48 5.58 25.91 5.52
CA ILE A 48 5.87 27.34 5.71
C ILE A 48 6.02 27.93 4.32
N THR A 49 5.27 29.00 4.03
CA THR A 49 5.36 29.73 2.78
C THR A 49 5.67 31.18 3.06
N ARG A 50 6.67 31.72 2.37
CA ARG A 50 7.00 33.13 2.37
C ARG A 50 6.77 33.73 0.98
N HIS A 51 6.06 34.82 0.96
CA HIS A 51 5.85 35.64 -0.25
C HIS A 51 6.87 36.78 -0.31
N PHE A 52 7.44 36.97 -1.48
CA PHE A 52 8.35 38.07 -1.82
C PHE A 52 7.66 38.90 -2.90
N GLY A 53 6.94 39.92 -2.43
CA GLY A 53 6.01 40.67 -3.27
C GLY A 53 4.86 39.81 -3.79
N ASP A 54 4.21 40.26 -4.85
CA ASP A 54 3.02 39.60 -5.43
C ASP A 54 3.37 38.48 -6.44
N SER A 55 4.65 38.41 -6.81
CA SER A 55 5.08 37.55 -7.91
C SER A 55 5.83 36.28 -7.48
N THR A 56 6.45 36.28 -6.31
CA THR A 56 7.33 35.16 -5.91
C THR A 56 6.92 34.60 -4.58
N SER A 57 6.90 33.25 -4.49
CA SER A 57 6.75 32.57 -3.23
C SER A 57 7.73 31.41 -3.10
N VAL A 58 8.20 31.18 -1.89
CA VAL A 58 9.04 30.07 -1.51
C VAL A 58 8.34 29.29 -0.41
N SER A 59 8.20 27.98 -0.60
CA SER A 59 7.54 27.09 0.34
C SER A 59 8.49 25.98 0.77
N LEU A 60 8.57 25.76 2.07
CA LEU A 60 9.21 24.60 2.68
C LEU A 60 8.13 23.70 3.26
N LEU A 61 8.10 22.44 2.83
CA LEU A 61 7.17 21.43 3.31
C LEU A 61 7.96 20.29 3.94
N GLY A 62 7.47 19.79 5.05
CA GLY A 62 8.00 18.59 5.69
C GLY A 62 6.89 17.61 6.00
N SER A 63 7.19 16.33 5.89
CA SER A 63 6.29 15.27 6.32
C SER A 63 7.05 14.14 6.99
N ALA A 64 6.41 13.51 7.97
CA ALA A 64 6.90 12.30 8.60
C ALA A 64 5.75 11.31 8.78
N PHE A 65 6.03 10.06 8.47
CA PHE A 65 5.13 8.93 8.60
C PHE A 65 5.85 7.79 9.32
N SER A 66 5.19 7.17 10.28
CA SER A 66 5.64 5.96 10.92
C SER A 66 4.46 5.01 11.08
N SER A 67 4.61 3.77 10.60
CA SER A 67 3.66 2.69 10.83
C SER A 67 4.34 1.53 11.55
N LYS A 68 3.62 0.93 12.46
CA LYS A 68 3.96 -0.32 13.11
C LYS A 68 2.76 -1.24 13.02
N GLU A 69 2.99 -2.42 12.44
CA GLU A 69 1.98 -3.45 12.25
C GLU A 69 2.47 -4.73 12.89
N GLN A 70 1.58 -5.39 13.59
CA GLN A 70 1.83 -6.70 14.21
C GLN A 70 0.61 -7.56 14.00
N GLU A 71 0.86 -8.76 13.55
CA GLU A 71 -0.12 -9.83 13.44
C GLU A 71 0.41 -11.03 14.21
N ARG A 72 -0.37 -11.52 15.13
CA ARG A 72 0.04 -12.65 15.98
C ARG A 72 -1.13 -13.56 16.20
N TYR A 73 -1.02 -14.79 15.73
CA TYR A 73 -2.00 -15.80 16.05
C TYR A 73 -1.36 -17.14 16.36
N ASP A 74 -2.06 -17.91 17.15
CA ASP A 74 -1.93 -19.33 17.39
C ASP A 74 -3.35 -19.86 17.32
N ILE A 75 -3.68 -20.56 16.22
CA ILE A 75 -5.01 -21.08 15.97
C ILE A 75 -4.89 -22.57 15.69
N GLN A 76 -5.59 -23.36 16.48
CA GLN A 76 -5.78 -24.78 16.26
C GLN A 76 -7.20 -25.03 15.79
N GLY A 77 -7.34 -25.84 14.75
CA GLY A 77 -8.62 -26.33 14.29
C GLY A 77 -8.63 -27.86 14.33
N GLN A 78 -9.69 -28.44 14.88
CA GLN A 78 -9.93 -29.87 14.84
C GLN A 78 -11.21 -30.12 14.07
N TYR A 79 -11.16 -30.89 13.01
CA TYR A 79 -12.31 -31.21 12.18
C TYR A 79 -12.71 -32.68 12.25
N TRP A 80 -14.02 -32.90 12.19
CA TRP A 80 -14.67 -34.18 12.26
C TRP A 80 -15.63 -34.33 11.09
N LEU A 81 -15.49 -35.39 10.32
CA LEU A 81 -16.44 -35.79 9.30
C LEU A 81 -17.14 -37.04 9.78
N THR A 82 -18.43 -36.97 10.01
CA THR A 82 -19.23 -38.06 10.58
C THR A 82 -20.40 -38.41 9.66
N GLN A 83 -20.69 -39.66 9.48
CA GLN A 83 -21.92 -40.13 8.86
C GLN A 83 -23.06 -40.07 9.89
N THR A 84 -24.12 -39.30 9.59
CA THR A 84 -25.15 -39.00 10.58
C THR A 84 -25.97 -40.21 10.98
N GLU A 85 -26.28 -41.09 10.03
CA GLU A 85 -27.12 -42.26 10.28
C GLU A 85 -26.45 -43.31 11.17
N THR A 86 -25.15 -43.51 11.00
CA THR A 86 -24.39 -44.53 11.73
C THR A 86 -23.60 -43.96 12.88
N SER A 87 -23.49 -42.62 12.98
CA SER A 87 -22.56 -41.93 13.89
C SER A 87 -21.11 -42.35 13.72
N GLU A 88 -20.76 -42.89 12.55
CA GLU A 88 -19.41 -43.31 12.22
C GLU A 88 -18.53 -42.11 11.84
N ASN A 89 -17.36 -42.01 12.44
CA ASN A 89 -16.36 -41.00 12.07
C ASN A 89 -15.66 -41.46 10.78
N LEU A 90 -15.89 -40.74 9.70
CA LEU A 90 -15.25 -40.96 8.40
C LEU A 90 -13.88 -40.30 8.30
N GLY A 91 -13.64 -39.27 9.09
CA GLY A 91 -12.37 -38.57 9.11
C GLY A 91 -12.28 -37.63 10.29
N VAL A 92 -11.09 -37.56 10.89
CA VAL A 92 -10.73 -36.63 11.96
C VAL A 92 -9.37 -36.06 11.59
N GLY A 93 -9.21 -34.81 11.77
CA GLY A 93 -7.92 -34.16 11.55
C GLY A 93 -7.74 -32.92 12.39
N THR A 94 -6.50 -32.53 12.54
CA THR A 94 -6.11 -31.34 13.28
C THR A 94 -5.18 -30.52 12.41
N TYR A 95 -5.33 -29.20 12.45
CA TYR A 95 -4.34 -28.28 11.95
C TYR A 95 -3.98 -27.26 13.00
N PHE A 96 -2.80 -26.72 12.88
CA PHE A 96 -2.29 -25.66 13.74
C PHE A 96 -1.60 -24.62 12.88
N GLU A 97 -1.99 -23.37 13.06
CA GLU A 97 -1.44 -22.21 12.38
C GLU A 97 -0.80 -21.28 13.40
N HIS A 98 0.40 -20.83 13.08
CA HIS A 98 1.16 -19.89 13.89
C HIS A 98 1.69 -18.76 13.03
N ALA A 99 1.48 -17.52 13.49
CA ALA A 99 2.12 -16.36 12.91
C ALA A 99 2.63 -15.37 13.96
N ARG A 100 3.78 -14.79 13.63
CA ARG A 100 4.41 -13.70 14.36
C ARG A 100 5.01 -12.72 13.36
N ASN A 101 4.16 -11.85 12.83
CA ASN A 101 4.51 -10.90 11.78
C ASN A 101 4.63 -9.49 12.33
N TYR A 102 5.71 -8.84 11.97
CA TYR A 102 6.03 -7.49 12.40
C TYR A 102 6.51 -6.68 11.20
N LEU A 103 5.85 -5.55 10.94
CA LEU A 103 6.26 -4.57 9.95
C LEU A 103 6.42 -3.21 10.63
N LYS A 104 7.54 -2.57 10.38
CA LYS A 104 7.79 -1.19 10.77
C LYS A 104 8.23 -0.40 9.55
N SER A 105 7.46 0.62 9.20
CA SER A 105 7.76 1.53 8.11
C SER A 105 7.92 2.95 8.63
N ASN A 106 8.99 3.62 8.24
CA ASN A 106 9.20 5.04 8.51
C ASN A 106 9.57 5.73 7.22
N VAL A 107 8.90 6.85 6.96
CA VAL A 107 9.13 7.70 5.80
C VAL A 107 9.18 9.15 6.26
N ALA A 108 10.22 9.87 5.86
CA ALA A 108 10.29 11.30 6.08
C ALA A 108 10.66 12.02 4.78
N SER A 109 10.10 13.20 4.56
CA SER A 109 10.45 14.01 3.40
C SER A 109 10.51 15.49 3.72
N VAL A 110 11.38 16.18 2.98
CA VAL A 110 11.46 17.64 2.97
C VAL A 110 11.42 18.10 1.52
N LYS A 111 10.55 19.07 1.22
CA LYS A 111 10.38 19.64 -0.10
C LYS A 111 10.55 21.15 -0.04
N LEU A 112 11.44 21.67 -0.87
CA LEU A 112 11.55 23.09 -1.19
C LEU A 112 10.86 23.35 -2.52
N MET A 113 10.01 24.38 -2.58
CA MET A 113 9.29 24.76 -3.78
C MET A 113 9.38 26.29 -3.97
N VAL A 114 9.66 26.69 -5.18
CA VAL A 114 9.72 28.10 -5.60
C VAL A 114 8.72 28.32 -6.72
N ARG A 115 7.91 29.36 -6.60
CA ARG A 115 6.99 29.82 -7.64
C ARG A 115 7.29 31.28 -7.96
N HIS A 116 7.34 31.57 -9.25
CA HIS A 116 7.48 32.93 -9.73
C HIS A 116 6.51 33.16 -10.88
N LYS A 117 5.75 34.25 -10.79
CA LYS A 117 4.76 34.67 -11.79
C LYS A 117 5.12 36.00 -12.40
N THR A 118 5.04 36.09 -13.70
CA THR A 118 5.07 37.34 -14.48
C THR A 118 3.75 37.47 -15.24
N LYS A 119 3.65 38.55 -16.06
CA LYS A 119 2.46 38.71 -16.93
C LYS A 119 2.20 37.54 -17.87
N ARG A 120 3.25 36.83 -18.30
CA ARG A 120 3.17 35.74 -19.31
C ARG A 120 3.65 34.41 -18.83
N HIS A 121 4.49 34.35 -17.79
CA HIS A 121 5.12 33.12 -17.29
C HIS A 121 4.65 32.79 -15.88
N ALA A 122 4.46 31.52 -15.62
CA ALA A 122 4.29 30.99 -14.28
C ALA A 122 5.28 29.84 -14.09
N ILE A 123 6.46 30.18 -13.57
CA ILE A 123 7.57 29.26 -13.35
C ILE A 123 7.41 28.61 -11.98
N GLU A 124 7.56 27.31 -11.92
CA GLU A 124 7.57 26.54 -10.68
C GLU A 124 8.71 25.53 -10.70
N GLY A 125 9.48 25.51 -9.63
CA GLY A 125 10.52 24.51 -9.41
C GLY A 125 10.45 23.94 -8.01
N GLY A 126 10.84 22.69 -7.85
CA GLY A 126 10.86 22.04 -6.55
C GLY A 126 11.93 20.97 -6.46
N LEU A 127 12.46 20.80 -5.24
CA LEU A 127 13.40 19.74 -4.88
C LEU A 127 12.85 19.03 -3.64
N THR A 128 12.77 17.71 -3.70
CA THR A 128 12.33 16.85 -2.60
C THR A 128 13.43 15.87 -2.25
N TRP A 129 13.74 15.79 -0.97
CA TRP A 129 14.51 14.69 -0.41
C TRP A 129 13.61 13.84 0.46
N LYS A 130 13.65 12.53 0.24
CA LYS A 130 12.83 11.53 0.94
C LYS A 130 13.71 10.42 1.47
N THR A 131 13.53 10.04 2.72
CA THR A 131 14.16 8.87 3.33
C THR A 131 13.11 7.85 3.69
N GLU A 132 13.41 6.57 3.44
CA GLU A 132 12.52 5.44 3.65
C GLU A 132 13.27 4.36 4.45
N SER A 133 12.63 3.82 5.47
CA SER A 133 13.14 2.68 6.23
C SER A 133 11.99 1.72 6.49
N VAL A 134 12.12 0.50 5.99
CA VAL A 134 11.16 -0.59 6.20
C VAL A 134 11.92 -1.74 6.85
N LYS A 135 11.35 -2.29 7.90
CA LYS A 135 11.83 -3.50 8.57
C LYS A 135 10.68 -4.46 8.70
N GLU A 136 10.89 -5.67 8.25
CA GLU A 136 9.94 -6.75 8.29
C GLU A 136 10.57 -7.96 8.97
N ARG A 137 9.78 -8.63 9.77
CA ARG A 137 10.09 -9.94 10.30
C ARG A 137 8.83 -10.77 10.27
N SER A 138 8.87 -11.89 9.57
CA SER A 138 7.77 -12.85 9.49
C SER A 138 8.24 -14.22 9.95
N VAL A 139 7.45 -14.83 10.81
CA VAL A 139 7.61 -16.22 11.23
C VAL A 139 6.24 -16.84 11.19
N GLU A 140 6.04 -17.74 10.25
CA GLU A 140 4.78 -18.44 10.05
C GLU A 140 5.05 -19.91 9.88
N TYR A 141 4.18 -20.74 10.40
CA TYR A 141 4.16 -22.16 10.06
C TYR A 141 2.77 -22.74 10.21
N GLU A 142 2.51 -23.75 9.42
CA GLU A 142 1.29 -24.54 9.44
C GLU A 142 1.65 -26.00 9.62
N MET A 143 0.95 -26.65 10.55
CA MET A 143 1.08 -28.08 10.81
C MET A 143 -0.27 -28.72 10.60
N ARG A 144 -0.28 -29.90 9.99
CA ARG A 144 -1.50 -30.67 9.76
C ARG A 144 -1.31 -32.13 10.12
N ASP A 145 -2.39 -32.69 10.63
CA ASP A 145 -2.69 -34.10 10.59
C ASP A 145 -4.01 -34.24 9.82
N SER A 146 -3.97 -34.75 8.62
CA SER A 146 -5.19 -35.06 7.88
C SER A 146 -5.58 -36.50 8.07
N ALA A 147 -6.85 -36.80 8.03
CA ALA A 147 -7.36 -38.19 8.11
C ALA A 147 -6.98 -39.08 6.90
N GLY A 148 -5.75 -38.92 6.40
CA GLY A 148 -5.17 -39.77 5.35
C GLY A 148 -5.37 -39.30 3.93
N TYR A 149 -5.83 -38.05 3.71
CA TYR A 149 -6.15 -37.59 2.36
C TYR A 149 -5.02 -36.85 1.65
N SER A 150 -4.23 -36.07 2.36
CA SER A 150 -3.21 -35.19 1.75
C SER A 150 -1.79 -35.47 2.25
N ILE A 151 -1.65 -35.99 3.45
CA ILE A 151 -0.35 -36.35 4.05
C ILE A 151 -0.47 -37.70 4.75
N PRO A 152 0.63 -38.43 4.96
CA PRO A 152 0.61 -39.65 5.75
C PRO A 152 0.02 -39.40 7.13
N HIS A 153 -0.97 -40.18 7.52
CA HIS A 153 -1.66 -40.04 8.81
C HIS A 153 -1.27 -41.18 9.74
N ASN A 154 -0.73 -40.87 10.90
CA ASN A 154 -0.40 -41.82 11.94
C ASN A 154 -1.27 -41.66 13.19
N GLY A 155 -2.17 -40.68 13.22
CA GLY A 155 -3.11 -40.42 14.31
C GLY A 155 -2.49 -39.87 15.58
N LYS A 156 -1.22 -39.44 15.55
CA LYS A 156 -0.48 -39.00 16.76
C LYS A 156 0.24 -37.69 16.57
N ASP A 157 0.77 -37.43 15.36
CA ASP A 157 1.67 -36.32 15.14
C ASP A 157 1.12 -35.36 14.09
N LEU A 158 1.35 -34.06 14.28
CA LEU A 158 1.15 -33.04 13.28
C LEU A 158 2.42 -32.88 12.44
N TYR A 159 2.27 -32.75 11.14
CA TYR A 159 3.37 -32.54 10.21
C TYR A 159 3.39 -31.10 9.73
N MET A 160 4.56 -30.52 9.72
CA MET A 160 4.76 -29.19 9.16
C MET A 160 4.61 -29.24 7.64
N ILE A 161 3.61 -28.54 7.11
CA ILE A 161 3.33 -28.46 5.67
C ILE A 161 3.73 -27.12 5.07
N TYR A 162 3.84 -26.11 5.90
CA TYR A 162 4.27 -24.78 5.50
C TYR A 162 5.15 -24.16 6.59
N SER A 163 6.18 -23.45 6.18
CA SER A 163 7.01 -22.64 7.07
C SER A 163 7.60 -21.46 6.30
N LEU A 164 7.45 -20.28 6.85
CA LEU A 164 8.08 -19.06 6.38
C LEU A 164 8.88 -18.43 7.52
N LYS A 165 10.12 -18.11 7.25
CA LYS A 165 10.92 -17.27 8.12
C LYS A 165 11.64 -16.22 7.29
N ALA A 166 11.22 -14.97 7.41
CA ALA A 166 11.78 -13.86 6.67
C ALA A 166 12.19 -12.73 7.61
N VAL A 167 13.33 -12.11 7.29
CA VAL A 167 13.79 -10.88 7.93
C VAL A 167 14.31 -9.97 6.84
N ASN A 168 13.57 -8.90 6.57
CA ASN A 168 13.88 -7.93 5.54
C ASN A 168 14.15 -6.56 6.15
N SER A 169 15.09 -5.84 5.56
CA SER A 169 15.38 -4.47 5.94
C SER A 169 15.73 -3.65 4.71
N LEU A 170 14.98 -2.59 4.49
CA LEU A 170 15.23 -1.61 3.46
C LEU A 170 15.56 -0.27 4.12
N LYS A 171 16.63 0.37 3.65
CA LYS A 171 16.90 1.80 3.90
C LYS A 171 17.25 2.44 2.57
N ALA A 172 16.50 3.45 2.21
CA ALA A 172 16.68 4.12 0.94
C ALA A 172 16.47 5.63 1.05
N ASN A 173 17.11 6.36 0.14
CA ASN A 173 16.90 7.79 -0.05
C ASN A 173 16.52 8.05 -1.49
N ARG A 174 15.62 8.99 -1.69
CA ARG A 174 15.18 9.43 -3.00
C ARG A 174 15.31 10.95 -3.08
N ILE A 175 15.88 11.41 -4.17
CA ILE A 175 15.94 12.83 -4.52
C ILE A 175 15.11 13.02 -5.77
N GLU A 176 14.16 13.92 -5.70
CA GLU A 176 13.26 14.23 -6.80
C GLU A 176 13.27 15.74 -7.04
N GLY A 177 13.28 16.16 -8.28
CA GLY A 177 13.20 17.56 -8.63
C GLY A 177 12.37 17.79 -9.88
N TYR A 178 11.88 18.99 -10.02
CA TYR A 178 11.20 19.44 -11.22
C TYR A 178 11.39 20.93 -11.45
N LEU A 179 11.33 21.29 -12.70
CA LEU A 179 11.23 22.66 -13.17
C LEU A 179 10.20 22.70 -14.29
N GLN A 180 9.25 23.59 -14.18
CA GLN A 180 8.20 23.77 -15.19
C GLN A 180 7.86 25.25 -15.38
N ASP A 181 7.44 25.61 -16.59
CA ASP A 181 6.89 26.92 -16.90
C ASP A 181 5.57 26.78 -17.63
N THR A 182 4.67 27.68 -17.32
CA THR A 182 3.43 27.91 -18.07
C THR A 182 3.54 29.28 -18.74
N TYR A 183 3.78 29.26 -20.06
CA TYR A 183 3.85 30.45 -20.89
C TYR A 183 2.51 30.71 -21.55
N ARG A 184 1.96 31.91 -21.34
CA ARG A 184 0.69 32.35 -21.93
C ARG A 184 0.92 33.52 -22.85
N PHE A 185 0.42 33.42 -24.08
CA PHE A 185 0.50 34.47 -25.08
C PHE A 185 -0.75 34.48 -25.96
N ARG A 186 -1.01 35.63 -26.57
CA ARG A 186 -2.10 35.78 -27.55
C ARG A 186 -1.54 35.69 -28.95
N GLY A 187 -2.33 35.15 -29.88
CA GLY A 187 -2.00 35.13 -31.28
C GLY A 187 -1.95 36.52 -31.92
N ALA A 188 -1.56 36.57 -33.17
CA ALA A 188 -1.46 37.84 -33.92
C ALA A 188 -2.80 38.60 -33.98
N ASN A 189 -3.91 37.91 -33.97
CA ASN A 189 -5.27 38.46 -33.91
C ASN A 189 -5.65 39.00 -32.51
N GLN A 190 -4.78 38.90 -31.49
CA GLN A 190 -5.02 39.27 -30.10
C GLN A 190 -6.19 38.53 -29.41
N GLU A 191 -6.90 37.66 -30.08
CA GLU A 191 -8.12 36.98 -29.60
C GLU A 191 -7.84 35.56 -29.12
N THR A 192 -7.09 34.77 -29.94
CA THR A 192 -6.73 33.40 -29.59
C THR A 192 -5.70 33.37 -28.45
N LEU A 193 -6.02 32.63 -27.38
CA LEU A 193 -5.11 32.43 -26.24
C LEU A 193 -4.38 31.09 -26.38
N TYR A 194 -3.06 31.15 -26.33
CA TYR A 194 -2.17 30.01 -26.30
C TYR A 194 -1.59 29.84 -24.88
N THR A 195 -1.58 28.60 -24.41
CA THR A 195 -0.95 28.21 -23.15
C THR A 195 0.01 27.05 -23.42
N LEU A 196 1.30 27.35 -23.33
CA LEU A 196 2.36 26.36 -23.47
C LEU A 196 2.87 25.99 -22.06
N ASN A 197 2.72 24.72 -21.67
CA ASN A 197 3.33 24.19 -20.46
C ASN A 197 4.49 23.28 -20.88
N TYR A 198 5.64 23.50 -20.29
CA TYR A 198 6.82 22.68 -20.50
C TYR A 198 7.62 22.54 -19.23
N GLY A 199 8.31 21.43 -19.09
CA GLY A 199 9.09 21.17 -17.89
C GLY A 199 9.81 19.85 -17.95
N VAL A 200 10.61 19.63 -16.94
CA VAL A 200 11.37 18.41 -16.75
C VAL A 200 11.25 17.97 -15.29
N ARG A 201 11.15 16.69 -15.08
CA ARG A 201 11.26 16.05 -13.76
C ARG A 201 12.43 15.10 -13.77
N PHE A 202 13.10 14.98 -12.63
CA PHE A 202 14.06 13.92 -12.37
C PHE A 202 13.76 13.24 -11.04
N SER A 203 14.14 11.97 -10.94
CA SER A 203 14.08 11.19 -9.71
C SER A 203 15.32 10.29 -9.67
N HIS A 204 16.00 10.29 -8.56
CA HIS A 204 17.10 9.37 -8.28
C HIS A 204 16.81 8.60 -7.01
N TRP A 205 16.84 7.26 -7.09
CA TRP A 205 16.63 6.37 -5.97
C TRP A 205 17.91 5.56 -5.70
N ASN A 206 18.47 5.71 -4.52
CA ASN A 206 19.76 5.09 -4.21
C ASN A 206 19.70 3.57 -3.99
N PHE A 207 18.52 3.00 -3.79
CA PHE A 207 18.35 1.57 -3.59
C PHE A 207 18.73 0.76 -4.83
N ASN A 208 18.19 1.12 -5.97
CA ASN A 208 18.52 0.50 -7.27
C ASN A 208 19.47 1.33 -8.12
N LYS A 209 19.93 2.50 -7.60
CA LYS A 209 20.80 3.47 -8.31
C LYS A 209 20.18 4.01 -9.60
N GLU A 210 18.87 3.92 -9.72
CA GLU A 210 18.15 4.35 -10.92
C GLU A 210 17.94 5.87 -10.91
N THR A 211 18.13 6.45 -12.09
CA THR A 211 17.82 7.86 -12.34
C THR A 211 16.87 7.95 -13.52
N ILE A 212 15.74 8.59 -13.30
CA ILE A 212 14.71 8.79 -14.31
C ILE A 212 14.61 10.28 -14.59
N VAL A 213 14.60 10.64 -15.88
CA VAL A 213 14.36 12.01 -16.34
C VAL A 213 13.16 11.99 -17.27
N SER A 214 12.17 12.84 -16.98
CA SER A 214 10.89 12.88 -17.71
C SER A 214 10.59 14.30 -18.19
N PRO A 215 10.92 14.64 -19.43
CA PRO A 215 10.47 15.90 -20.05
C PRO A 215 8.97 15.82 -20.34
N ARG A 216 8.29 16.97 -20.29
CA ARG A 216 6.86 17.10 -20.58
C ARG A 216 6.57 18.41 -21.28
N VAL A 217 5.70 18.34 -22.29
CA VAL A 217 5.23 19.52 -23.01
C VAL A 217 3.73 19.40 -23.25
N SER A 218 2.99 20.46 -23.09
CA SER A 218 1.60 20.54 -23.54
C SER A 218 1.27 21.94 -24.08
N LEU A 219 0.49 21.95 -25.16
CA LEU A 219 -0.04 23.17 -25.81
C LEU A 219 -1.56 23.18 -25.67
N GLY A 220 -2.08 24.24 -25.07
CA GLY A 220 -3.50 24.54 -25.04
C GLY A 220 -3.81 25.73 -25.94
N ILE A 221 -4.89 25.65 -26.70
CA ILE A 221 -5.35 26.71 -27.61
C ILE A 221 -6.82 26.98 -27.32
N VAL A 222 -7.13 28.21 -26.99
CA VAL A 222 -8.49 28.72 -26.85
C VAL A 222 -8.73 29.72 -27.99
N PRO A 223 -9.35 29.28 -29.09
CA PRO A 223 -9.63 30.15 -30.23
C PRO A 223 -10.71 31.18 -29.88
N ALA A 224 -10.74 32.26 -30.62
CA ALA A 224 -11.77 33.29 -30.50
C ALA A 224 -13.03 32.91 -31.30
N PHE A 225 -13.65 31.80 -30.96
CA PHE A 225 -14.93 31.39 -31.57
C PHE A 225 -16.10 31.81 -30.66
N ASN A 226 -17.28 31.95 -31.26
CA ASN A 226 -18.51 32.16 -30.48
C ASN A 226 -18.94 30.92 -29.67
N GLN A 227 -18.11 29.90 -29.58
CA GLN A 227 -18.34 28.66 -28.88
C GLN A 227 -17.16 28.43 -27.89
N ASP A 228 -17.44 27.87 -26.72
CA ASP A 228 -16.43 27.51 -25.73
C ASP A 228 -15.68 26.24 -26.16
N LEU A 229 -14.72 26.40 -27.07
CA LEU A 229 -13.86 25.32 -27.55
C LEU A 229 -12.43 25.49 -27.03
N THR A 230 -11.84 24.41 -26.55
CA THR A 230 -10.45 24.35 -26.15
C THR A 230 -9.78 23.12 -26.77
N PHE A 231 -8.67 23.33 -27.45
CA PHE A 231 -7.82 22.25 -27.99
C PHE A 231 -6.63 22.06 -27.07
N ARG A 232 -6.26 20.80 -26.83
CA ARG A 232 -5.08 20.47 -26.05
C ARG A 232 -4.29 19.32 -26.68
N LEU A 233 -2.99 19.54 -26.85
CA LEU A 233 -2.01 18.54 -27.26
C LEU A 233 -1.00 18.37 -26.12
N ALA A 234 -0.64 17.14 -25.75
CA ALA A 234 0.33 16.87 -24.70
C ALA A 234 1.18 15.64 -25.04
N THR A 235 2.44 15.69 -24.62
CA THR A 235 3.40 14.59 -24.68
C THR A 235 4.31 14.62 -23.46
N GLY A 236 4.87 13.43 -23.09
CA GLY A 236 5.79 13.28 -21.96
C GLY A 236 5.97 11.85 -21.53
#